data_8df1087f7f0e9cd7ec6291d4a5f895f5
#
_entry.id   8df1087f7f0e9cd7ec6291d4a5f895f5
#
_cell.length_a   1.000
_cell.length_b   1.000
_cell.length_c   1.000
_cell.angle_alpha   90.00
_cell.angle_beta   90.00
_cell.angle_gamma   90.00
#
_symmetry.space_group_name_H-M   'P 1'
#
loop_
_entity.id
_entity.type
_entity.pdbx_description
1 polymer ?
#
loop_
_entity_poly.entity_id
_entity_poly.type
_entity_poly.pdbx_seq_one_letter_code
_entity_poly.pdbx_strand_id
1 'polypeptide(L)'
;PEFLKEVEDMKVSNPEKYAHVVIGRWADVAEGAVFKKWGIVDEFPAECKKVGIGLDFGYSMDPTAIVRCGIWDNRLYLDEVDYRTGLLSTDIVKSLRPWGMKTIADSADPRLIQEIHNGGIRIYAVEKGAGSINAGIDKMQSLEIFVTKRSYNLQNELRNYVWDKDKDGRYINTPVDANNHCFRGDTLITTINGDIPIKDIRVGDY
;
A
#
# COMPACT_ATOMS: atom_id res chain seq x y z
N PRO A 1 0.13 -33.03 -17.00
CA PRO A 1 1.18 -32.05 -17.05
C PRO A 1 1.72 -31.80 -15.66
N GLU A 2 3.01 -31.58 -15.55
CA GLU A 2 3.79 -31.42 -14.32
C GLU A 2 3.18 -30.40 -13.32
N PHE A 3 2.70 -29.29 -13.84
CA PHE A 3 2.02 -28.25 -13.05
C PHE A 3 0.81 -28.76 -12.23
N LEU A 4 -0.04 -29.61 -12.77
CA LEU A 4 -1.21 -30.15 -12.02
C LEU A 4 -0.76 -31.07 -10.87
N LYS A 5 0.33 -31.77 -11.06
CA LYS A 5 0.92 -32.63 -10.03
C LYS A 5 1.53 -31.79 -8.90
N GLU A 6 2.25 -30.73 -9.23
CA GLU A 6 2.76 -29.77 -8.24
C GLU A 6 1.64 -29.11 -7.42
N VAL A 7 0.51 -28.80 -8.05
CA VAL A 7 -0.67 -28.23 -7.39
C VAL A 7 -1.32 -29.25 -6.45
N GLU A 8 -1.43 -30.52 -6.86
CA GLU A 8 -1.97 -31.60 -6.00
C GLU A 8 -1.01 -31.92 -4.85
N ASP A 9 0.30 -32.01 -5.12
CA ASP A 9 1.30 -32.21 -4.09
C ASP A 9 1.31 -31.06 -3.07
N MET A 10 1.14 -29.81 -3.51
CA MET A 10 1.02 -28.65 -2.64
C MET A 10 -0.23 -28.72 -1.76
N LYS A 11 -1.37 -29.22 -2.29
CA LYS A 11 -2.62 -29.39 -1.55
C LYS A 11 -2.48 -30.35 -0.36
N VAL A 12 -1.63 -31.35 -0.50
CA VAL A 12 -1.39 -32.36 0.54
C VAL A 12 -0.27 -31.95 1.48
N SER A 13 0.83 -31.47 0.93
CA SER A 13 2.04 -31.14 1.69
C SER A 13 1.97 -29.78 2.43
N ASN A 14 1.23 -28.82 1.89
CA ASN A 14 1.07 -27.50 2.47
C ASN A 14 -0.31 -26.92 2.11
N PRO A 15 -1.40 -27.34 2.82
CA PRO A 15 -2.78 -26.93 2.54
C PRO A 15 -2.98 -25.41 2.63
N GLU A 16 -2.25 -24.72 3.52
CA GLU A 16 -2.32 -23.27 3.69
C GLU A 16 -1.74 -22.56 2.46
N LYS A 17 -0.56 -22.99 2.00
CA LYS A 17 0.04 -22.47 0.78
C LYS A 17 -0.84 -22.75 -0.46
N TYR A 18 -1.43 -23.93 -0.55
CA TYR A 18 -2.38 -24.28 -1.59
C TYR A 18 -3.61 -23.36 -1.57
N ALA A 19 -4.20 -23.15 -0.38
CA ALA A 19 -5.34 -22.27 -0.20
C ALA A 19 -5.02 -20.81 -0.58
N HIS A 20 -3.80 -20.36 -0.31
CA HIS A 20 -3.34 -19.02 -0.60
C HIS A 20 -2.99 -18.82 -2.09
N VAL A 21 -2.21 -19.75 -2.67
CA VAL A 21 -1.67 -19.60 -4.04
C VAL A 21 -2.67 -20.06 -5.11
N VAL A 22 -3.46 -21.09 -4.84
CA VAL A 22 -4.34 -21.73 -5.84
C VAL A 22 -5.80 -21.29 -5.68
N ILE A 23 -6.29 -21.18 -4.43
CA ILE A 23 -7.67 -20.82 -4.15
C ILE A 23 -7.86 -19.31 -3.95
N GLY A 24 -6.76 -18.54 -3.82
CA GLY A 24 -6.80 -17.08 -3.58
C GLY A 24 -7.36 -16.72 -2.20
N ARG A 25 -7.12 -17.56 -1.18
CA ARG A 25 -7.48 -17.23 0.20
C ARG A 25 -6.73 -16.01 0.71
N TRP A 26 -7.33 -15.34 1.68
CA TRP A 26 -6.72 -14.23 2.40
C TRP A 26 -5.41 -14.66 3.07
N ALA A 27 -4.41 -13.79 3.05
CA ALA A 27 -3.12 -14.06 3.68
C ALA A 27 -3.25 -14.18 5.20
N ASP A 28 -2.45 -15.07 5.81
CA ASP A 28 -2.32 -15.10 7.27
C ASP A 28 -1.70 -13.80 7.77
N VAL A 29 -2.33 -13.23 8.78
CA VAL A 29 -1.95 -11.94 9.37
C VAL A 29 -1.71 -12.10 10.87
N ALA A 30 -0.92 -11.22 11.46
CA ALA A 30 -0.64 -11.19 12.89
C ALA A 30 -1.93 -11.00 13.72
N GLU A 31 -1.91 -11.47 14.95
CA GLU A 31 -2.96 -11.16 15.92
C GLU A 31 -3.05 -9.64 16.10
N GLY A 32 -4.26 -9.07 16.02
CA GLY A 32 -4.46 -7.63 16.09
C GLY A 32 -4.14 -6.87 14.81
N ALA A 33 -3.92 -7.56 13.70
CA ALA A 33 -3.64 -6.90 12.42
C ALA A 33 -4.73 -5.89 12.05
N VAL A 34 -4.28 -4.73 11.55
CA VAL A 34 -5.14 -3.67 11.03
C VAL A 34 -5.87 -4.16 9.78
N PHE A 35 -5.17 -4.79 8.84
CA PHE A 35 -5.74 -5.31 7.60
C PHE A 35 -5.84 -6.84 7.65
N LYS A 36 -7.04 -7.34 7.99
CA LYS A 36 -7.27 -8.77 8.19
C LYS A 36 -7.60 -9.54 6.91
N LYS A 37 -8.04 -8.84 5.86
CA LYS A 37 -8.52 -9.45 4.62
C LYS A 37 -7.91 -8.73 3.43
N TRP A 38 -7.02 -9.39 2.73
CA TRP A 38 -6.46 -8.93 1.48
C TRP A 38 -5.98 -10.12 0.66
N GLY A 39 -5.96 -9.97 -0.65
CA GLY A 39 -5.59 -11.03 -1.59
C GLY A 39 -4.34 -10.68 -2.38
N ILE A 40 -3.81 -11.66 -3.12
CA ILE A 40 -2.69 -11.50 -4.03
C ILE A 40 -3.19 -11.61 -5.47
N VAL A 41 -2.72 -10.72 -6.33
CA VAL A 41 -2.93 -10.76 -7.78
C VAL A 41 -1.57 -10.86 -8.49
N ASP A 42 -1.54 -11.51 -9.65
CA ASP A 42 -0.29 -11.65 -10.40
C ASP A 42 0.23 -10.29 -10.85
N GLU A 43 -0.64 -9.45 -11.40
CA GLU A 43 -0.29 -8.13 -11.95
C GLU A 43 -1.31 -7.07 -11.53
N PHE A 44 -0.88 -5.82 -11.58
CA PHE A 44 -1.75 -4.66 -11.36
C PHE A 44 -2.72 -4.50 -12.54
N PRO A 45 -4.05 -4.48 -12.30
CA PRO A 45 -5.04 -4.46 -13.39
C PRO A 45 -4.94 -3.20 -14.25
N ALA A 46 -4.96 -3.39 -15.57
CA ALA A 46 -4.99 -2.28 -16.53
C ALA A 46 -6.30 -1.47 -16.48
N GLU A 47 -7.35 -2.07 -15.97
CA GLU A 47 -8.67 -1.50 -15.78
C GLU A 47 -8.72 -0.44 -14.67
N CYS A 48 -7.74 -0.40 -13.78
CA CYS A 48 -7.61 0.65 -12.79
C CYS A 48 -7.42 2.01 -13.47
N LYS A 49 -8.52 2.76 -13.62
CA LYS A 49 -8.52 4.08 -14.30
C LYS A 49 -8.02 5.21 -13.39
N LYS A 50 -8.07 5.01 -12.08
CA LYS A 50 -7.70 5.99 -11.06
C LYS A 50 -6.50 5.47 -10.33
N VAL A 51 -5.36 5.97 -10.71
CA VAL A 51 -4.08 5.49 -10.22
C VAL A 51 -3.28 6.67 -9.70
N GLY A 52 -2.73 6.51 -8.51
CA GLY A 52 -1.80 7.44 -7.88
C GLY A 52 -0.63 6.68 -7.30
N ILE A 53 0.37 7.42 -6.87
CA ILE A 53 1.54 6.87 -6.18
C ILE A 53 1.62 7.50 -4.79
N GLY A 54 1.74 6.65 -3.78
CA GLY A 54 2.14 7.02 -2.43
C GLY A 54 3.66 6.91 -2.30
N LEU A 55 4.26 7.87 -1.62
CA LEU A 55 5.69 7.90 -1.33
C LEU A 55 5.91 8.22 0.14
N ASP A 56 6.52 7.31 0.86
CA ASP A 56 7.04 7.54 2.19
C ASP A 56 8.57 7.64 2.16
N PHE A 57 9.10 8.68 2.77
CA PHE A 57 10.54 8.94 2.78
C PHE A 57 11.20 8.21 3.94
N GLY A 58 12.17 7.37 3.62
CA GLY A 58 13.17 6.85 4.54
C GLY A 58 14.57 7.13 4.02
N TYR A 59 15.60 6.89 4.81
CA TYR A 59 16.97 7.07 4.35
C TYR A 59 17.90 5.97 4.86
N SER A 60 18.43 6.07 6.08
CA SER A 60 19.50 5.19 6.55
C SER A 60 18.98 3.88 7.19
N MET A 61 18.02 3.98 8.10
CA MET A 61 17.46 2.82 8.82
C MET A 61 16.13 2.42 8.19
N ASP A 62 15.31 3.39 7.83
CA ASP A 62 14.01 3.19 7.25
C ASP A 62 14.10 3.23 5.71
N PRO A 63 13.41 2.32 5.02
CA PRO A 63 13.35 2.35 3.57
C PRO A 63 12.48 3.49 3.06
N THR A 64 12.83 4.03 1.90
CA THR A 64 11.88 4.80 1.09
C THR A 64 10.95 3.80 0.42
N ALA A 65 9.63 3.97 0.62
CA ALA A 65 8.60 3.14 0.03
C ALA A 65 7.83 3.90 -1.04
N ILE A 66 7.70 3.32 -2.23
CA ILE A 66 6.94 3.85 -3.36
C ILE A 66 5.89 2.82 -3.76
N VAL A 67 4.61 3.16 -3.59
CA VAL A 67 3.49 2.25 -3.83
C VAL A 67 2.53 2.86 -4.83
N ARG A 68 2.25 2.15 -5.91
CA ARG A 68 1.18 2.47 -6.85
C ARG A 68 -0.14 1.95 -6.31
N CYS A 69 -1.14 2.82 -6.27
CA CYS A 69 -2.49 2.52 -5.79
C CYS A 69 -3.49 2.75 -6.90
N GLY A 70 -4.50 1.91 -7.00
CA GLY A 70 -5.59 2.08 -7.95
C GLY A 70 -6.87 1.44 -7.49
N ILE A 71 -8.01 2.00 -7.89
CA ILE A 71 -9.33 1.45 -7.58
C ILE A 71 -10.01 1.01 -8.87
N TRP A 72 -10.54 -0.21 -8.86
CA TRP A 72 -11.38 -0.78 -9.89
C TRP A 72 -12.40 -1.74 -9.27
N ASP A 73 -13.66 -1.64 -9.66
CA ASP A 73 -14.75 -2.50 -9.19
C ASP A 73 -14.86 -2.60 -7.66
N ASN A 74 -14.80 -1.45 -6.97
CA ASN A 74 -14.81 -1.33 -5.50
C ASN A 74 -13.66 -2.08 -4.80
N ARG A 75 -12.57 -2.35 -5.50
CA ARG A 75 -11.37 -3.03 -5.02
C ARG A 75 -10.18 -2.08 -5.07
N LEU A 76 -9.36 -2.12 -4.04
CA LEU A 76 -8.10 -1.40 -3.97
C LEU A 76 -6.96 -2.33 -4.40
N TYR A 77 -6.24 -1.93 -5.43
CA TYR A 77 -5.06 -2.63 -5.92
C TYR A 77 -3.81 -1.86 -5.55
N LEU A 78 -2.83 -2.57 -5.01
CA LEU A 78 -1.57 -2.03 -4.51
C LEU A 78 -0.41 -2.74 -5.20
N ASP A 79 0.61 -1.96 -5.57
CA ASP A 79 1.77 -2.47 -6.29
C ASP A 79 3.03 -1.72 -5.84
N GLU A 80 3.98 -2.44 -5.27
CA GLU A 80 5.26 -1.90 -4.83
C GLU A 80 6.13 -1.53 -6.04
N VAL A 81 6.39 -0.24 -6.20
CA VAL A 81 7.23 0.29 -7.27
C VAL A 81 8.70 0.25 -6.85
N ASP A 82 8.99 0.66 -5.62
CA ASP A 82 10.34 0.65 -5.04
C ASP A 82 10.27 0.57 -3.52
N TYR A 83 11.25 -0.11 -2.90
CA TYR A 83 11.35 -0.23 -1.45
C TYR A 83 12.82 -0.44 -1.08
N ARG A 84 13.55 0.64 -0.81
CA ARG A 84 14.98 0.61 -0.54
C ARG A 84 15.41 1.70 0.43
N THR A 85 16.47 1.44 1.18
CA THR A 85 17.19 2.45 1.97
C THR A 85 18.20 3.20 1.12
N GLY A 86 18.57 4.40 1.55
CA GLY A 86 19.65 5.19 0.95
C GLY A 86 19.32 5.79 -0.42
N LEU A 87 18.03 5.87 -0.81
CA LEU A 87 17.65 6.52 -2.06
C LEU A 87 17.88 8.03 -2.01
N LEU A 88 18.57 8.55 -3.02
CA LEU A 88 18.68 9.99 -3.27
C LEU A 88 17.47 10.50 -4.07
N SER A 89 17.25 11.81 -4.07
CA SER A 89 16.18 12.44 -4.86
C SER A 89 16.22 12.02 -6.34
N THR A 90 17.42 11.88 -6.90
CA THR A 90 17.63 11.43 -8.29
C THR A 90 17.17 9.98 -8.52
N ASP A 91 17.32 9.11 -7.52
CA ASP A 91 16.92 7.71 -7.63
C ASP A 91 15.39 7.58 -7.52
N ILE A 92 14.78 8.36 -6.61
CA ILE A 92 13.32 8.47 -6.49
C ILE A 92 12.72 8.99 -7.80
N VAL A 93 13.30 10.03 -8.41
CA VAL A 93 12.88 10.55 -9.72
C VAL A 93 12.96 9.47 -10.79
N LYS A 94 14.04 8.66 -10.83
CA LYS A 94 14.16 7.54 -11.80
C LYS A 94 13.06 6.50 -11.61
N SER A 95 12.74 6.13 -10.36
CA SER A 95 11.69 5.16 -10.04
C SER A 95 10.29 5.66 -10.39
N LEU A 96 10.02 6.97 -10.22
CA LEU A 96 8.71 7.58 -10.47
C LEU A 96 8.46 7.94 -11.94
N ARG A 97 9.50 8.34 -12.67
CA ARG A 97 9.40 8.86 -14.05
C ARG A 97 8.65 7.97 -15.04
N PRO A 98 8.86 6.64 -15.05
CA PRO A 98 8.16 5.74 -15.99
C PRO A 98 6.64 5.75 -15.83
N TRP A 99 6.14 6.11 -14.67
CA TRP A 99 4.72 6.05 -14.35
C TRP A 99 3.94 7.30 -14.79
N GLY A 100 4.59 8.48 -14.79
CA GLY A 100 3.94 9.74 -15.18
C GLY A 100 2.71 10.12 -14.35
N MET A 101 2.55 9.50 -13.17
CA MET A 101 1.40 9.65 -12.29
C MET A 101 1.60 10.75 -11.27
N LYS A 102 0.50 11.21 -10.67
CA LYS A 102 0.55 12.05 -9.49
C LYS A 102 1.11 11.25 -8.32
N THR A 103 2.07 11.84 -7.62
CA THR A 103 2.69 11.27 -6.43
C THR A 103 2.34 12.11 -5.22
N ILE A 104 1.91 11.46 -4.14
CA ILE A 104 1.68 12.07 -2.85
C ILE A 104 2.74 11.57 -1.89
N ALA A 105 3.47 12.50 -1.28
CA ALA A 105 4.54 12.19 -0.35
C ALA A 105 4.20 12.63 1.07
N ASP A 106 4.81 11.96 2.05
CA ASP A 106 4.81 12.48 3.41
C ASP A 106 5.39 13.90 3.44
N SER A 107 4.75 14.77 4.21
CA SER A 107 5.12 16.18 4.36
C SER A 107 6.36 16.40 5.25
N ALA A 108 7.03 15.35 5.72
CA ALA A 108 8.15 15.45 6.66
C ALA A 108 9.40 16.11 6.08
N ASP A 109 9.63 16.00 4.76
CA ASP A 109 10.78 16.65 4.08
C ASP A 109 10.34 17.51 2.88
N PRO A 110 9.93 18.77 3.10
CA PRO A 110 9.52 19.68 2.02
C PRO A 110 10.64 19.96 1.01
N ARG A 111 11.90 19.92 1.43
CA ARG A 111 13.06 20.15 0.55
C ARG A 111 13.20 19.01 -0.44
N LEU A 112 13.10 17.77 0.02
CA LEU A 112 13.19 16.60 -0.84
C LEU A 112 12.02 16.54 -1.83
N ILE A 113 10.82 16.91 -1.39
CA ILE A 113 9.64 17.07 -2.27
C ILE A 113 9.95 18.08 -3.38
N GLN A 114 10.53 19.25 -3.04
CA GLN A 114 10.89 20.27 -4.02
C GLN A 114 11.97 19.79 -5.00
N GLU A 115 12.98 19.07 -4.53
CA GLU A 115 14.01 18.49 -5.39
C GLU A 115 13.42 17.50 -6.40
N ILE A 116 12.52 16.61 -5.95
CA ILE A 116 11.85 15.63 -6.81
C ILE A 116 10.92 16.34 -7.80
N HIS A 117 10.22 17.39 -7.36
CA HIS A 117 9.38 18.21 -8.24
C HIS A 117 10.21 18.88 -9.34
N ASN A 118 11.37 19.44 -9.00
CA ASN A 118 12.32 20.04 -9.95
C ASN A 118 12.88 18.98 -10.92
N GLY A 119 12.92 17.72 -10.52
CA GLY A 119 13.21 16.57 -11.37
C GLY A 119 12.10 16.21 -12.38
N GLY A 120 11.01 16.98 -12.41
CA GLY A 120 9.90 16.82 -13.36
C GLY A 120 8.81 15.85 -12.91
N ILE A 121 8.76 15.48 -11.64
CA ILE A 121 7.70 14.62 -11.07
C ILE A 121 6.57 15.48 -10.52
N ARG A 122 5.33 15.08 -10.80
CA ARG A 122 4.13 15.69 -10.22
C ARG A 122 3.93 15.20 -8.79
N ILE A 123 4.69 15.75 -7.84
CA ILE A 123 4.69 15.37 -6.43
C ILE A 123 4.10 16.47 -5.57
N TYR A 124 3.35 16.09 -4.54
CA TYR A 124 2.67 16.97 -3.61
C TYR A 124 2.83 16.42 -2.19
N ALA A 125 2.98 17.33 -1.23
CA ALA A 125 2.95 16.97 0.19
C ALA A 125 1.53 16.57 0.60
N VAL A 126 1.43 15.57 1.47
CA VAL A 126 0.15 15.22 2.09
C VAL A 126 -0.24 16.28 3.12
N GLU A 127 -1.52 16.62 3.19
CA GLU A 127 -2.08 17.44 4.26
C GLU A 127 -2.45 16.56 5.46
N LYS A 128 -1.68 16.69 6.54
CA LYS A 128 -1.91 15.93 7.78
C LYS A 128 -2.94 16.64 8.66
N GLY A 129 -4.06 15.98 8.92
CA GLY A 129 -5.07 16.40 9.90
C GLY A 129 -5.15 15.44 11.08
N ALA A 130 -5.70 15.90 12.21
CA ALA A 130 -5.97 15.01 13.34
C ALA A 130 -6.90 13.86 12.91
N GLY A 131 -6.48 12.60 13.19
CA GLY A 131 -7.24 11.39 12.82
C GLY A 131 -7.14 10.97 11.34
N SER A 132 -6.30 11.63 10.53
CA SER A 132 -6.15 11.29 9.11
C SER A 132 -5.70 9.84 8.88
N ILE A 133 -4.83 9.31 9.73
CA ILE A 133 -4.35 7.93 9.64
C ILE A 133 -5.52 6.95 9.82
N ASN A 134 -6.31 7.09 10.89
CA ASN A 134 -7.43 6.18 11.14
C ASN A 134 -8.50 6.30 10.06
N ALA A 135 -8.81 7.52 9.59
CA ALA A 135 -9.75 7.71 8.48
C ALA A 135 -9.27 7.02 7.19
N GLY A 136 -7.97 7.03 6.92
CA GLY A 136 -7.38 6.30 5.80
C GLY A 136 -7.47 4.78 5.98
N ILE A 137 -7.18 4.27 7.18
CA ILE A 137 -7.34 2.86 7.52
C ILE A 137 -8.79 2.41 7.33
N ASP A 138 -9.75 3.15 7.89
CA ASP A 138 -11.18 2.85 7.77
C ASP A 138 -11.62 2.79 6.29
N LYS A 139 -11.11 3.74 5.48
CA LYS A 139 -11.39 3.73 4.04
C LYS A 139 -10.80 2.53 3.34
N MET A 140 -9.55 2.18 3.60
CA MET A 140 -8.94 0.98 3.03
C MET A 140 -9.68 -0.29 3.45
N GLN A 141 -10.07 -0.40 4.73
CA GLN A 141 -10.85 -1.52 5.25
C GLN A 141 -12.25 -1.64 4.63
N SER A 142 -12.81 -0.55 4.11
CA SER A 142 -14.09 -0.54 3.39
C SER A 142 -14.02 -1.14 1.98
N LEU A 143 -12.82 -1.40 1.47
CA LEU A 143 -12.55 -1.97 0.15
C LEU A 143 -11.97 -3.38 0.28
N GLU A 144 -12.16 -4.20 -0.75
CA GLU A 144 -11.36 -5.42 -0.90
C GLU A 144 -9.96 -5.04 -1.38
N ILE A 145 -8.92 -5.42 -0.62
CA ILE A 145 -7.53 -5.07 -0.92
C ILE A 145 -6.86 -6.21 -1.67
N PHE A 146 -6.19 -5.87 -2.77
CA PHE A 146 -5.35 -6.80 -3.54
C PHE A 146 -3.96 -6.23 -3.72
N VAL A 147 -2.95 -7.07 -3.54
CA VAL A 147 -1.54 -6.71 -3.66
C VAL A 147 -0.91 -7.53 -4.77
N THR A 148 -0.10 -6.92 -5.60
CA THR A 148 0.62 -7.67 -6.64
C THR A 148 1.60 -8.65 -6.02
N LYS A 149 1.75 -9.81 -6.68
CA LYS A 149 2.61 -10.91 -6.22
C LYS A 149 4.07 -10.48 -5.99
N ARG A 150 4.56 -9.53 -6.77
CA ARG A 150 5.93 -9.03 -6.69
C ARG A 150 6.19 -8.09 -5.50
N SER A 151 5.15 -7.59 -4.85
CA SER A 151 5.21 -6.59 -3.77
C SER A 151 5.49 -7.24 -2.41
N TYR A 152 6.66 -7.83 -2.24
CA TYR A 152 6.98 -8.64 -1.04
C TYR A 152 7.03 -7.83 0.25
N ASN A 153 7.63 -6.64 0.22
CA ASN A 153 7.75 -5.80 1.41
C ASN A 153 6.37 -5.28 1.84
N LEU A 154 5.58 -4.80 0.87
CA LEU A 154 4.21 -4.37 1.09
C LEU A 154 3.32 -5.49 1.67
N GLN A 155 3.44 -6.72 1.18
CA GLN A 155 2.74 -7.87 1.74
C GLN A 155 3.19 -8.16 3.18
N ASN A 156 4.48 -8.02 3.47
CA ASN A 156 5.02 -8.21 4.81
C ASN A 156 4.52 -7.15 5.78
N GLU A 157 4.47 -5.89 5.35
CA GLU A 157 3.89 -4.82 6.16
C GLU A 157 2.41 -5.04 6.45
N LEU A 158 1.59 -5.40 5.44
CA LEU A 158 0.16 -5.71 5.65
C LEU A 158 -0.06 -6.82 6.67
N ARG A 159 0.81 -7.84 6.69
CA ARG A 159 0.71 -8.94 7.68
C ARG A 159 1.02 -8.48 9.10
N ASN A 160 1.94 -7.54 9.24
CA ASN A 160 2.53 -7.16 10.53
C ASN A 160 2.06 -5.79 11.03
N TYR A 161 1.26 -5.05 10.26
CA TYR A 161 0.69 -3.77 10.69
C TYR A 161 -0.44 -4.03 11.67
N VAL A 162 -0.19 -3.74 12.95
CA VAL A 162 -1.08 -4.13 14.06
C VAL A 162 -1.52 -2.91 14.86
N TRP A 163 -2.67 -3.05 15.52
CA TRP A 163 -3.12 -2.11 16.53
C TRP A 163 -2.25 -2.19 17.77
N ASP A 164 -1.99 -1.06 18.40
CA ASP A 164 -1.30 -0.98 19.69
C ASP A 164 -2.19 -1.49 20.84
N LYS A 165 -1.58 -1.80 21.98
CA LYS A 165 -2.27 -2.28 23.17
C LYS A 165 -2.11 -1.30 24.32
N ASP A 166 -3.18 -1.14 25.09
CA ASP A 166 -3.15 -0.41 26.36
C ASP A 166 -2.38 -1.20 27.45
N LYS A 167 -2.29 -0.62 28.64
CA LYS A 167 -1.61 -1.23 29.79
C LYS A 167 -2.24 -2.55 30.27
N ASP A 168 -3.50 -2.76 29.91
CA ASP A 168 -4.26 -3.98 30.25
C ASP A 168 -4.20 -5.03 29.12
N GLY A 169 -3.43 -4.76 28.05
CA GLY A 169 -3.25 -5.66 26.91
C GLY A 169 -4.41 -5.64 25.89
N ARG A 170 -5.31 -4.66 25.99
CA ARG A 170 -6.44 -4.52 25.05
C ARG A 170 -6.02 -3.66 23.86
N TYR A 171 -6.42 -4.08 22.66
CA TYR A 171 -6.16 -3.28 21.45
C TYR A 171 -6.86 -1.92 21.50
N ILE A 172 -6.10 -0.87 21.18
CA ILE A 172 -6.58 0.50 21.06
C ILE A 172 -6.61 0.89 19.57
N ASN A 173 -7.43 1.89 19.22
CA ASN A 173 -7.56 2.37 17.84
C ASN A 173 -6.40 3.31 17.45
N THR A 174 -5.19 2.86 17.71
CA THR A 174 -3.94 3.52 17.32
C THR A 174 -3.04 2.43 16.76
N PRO A 175 -2.59 2.51 15.50
CA PRO A 175 -1.66 1.52 14.98
C PRO A 175 -0.27 1.71 15.60
N VAL A 176 0.47 0.62 15.74
CA VAL A 176 1.87 0.66 16.15
C VAL A 176 2.67 1.40 15.09
N ASP A 177 3.49 2.37 15.51
CA ASP A 177 4.37 3.15 14.63
C ASP A 177 5.66 2.37 14.34
N ALA A 178 5.51 1.24 13.66
CA ALA A 178 6.62 0.39 13.22
C ALA A 178 6.23 -0.38 11.95
N ASN A 179 7.15 -0.54 11.01
CA ASN A 179 6.96 -1.29 9.77
C ASN A 179 5.71 -0.83 8.97
N ASN A 180 5.51 0.48 8.84
CA ASN A 180 4.32 1.06 8.21
C ASN A 180 4.65 2.00 7.03
N HIS A 181 5.80 1.82 6.40
CA HIS A 181 6.33 2.70 5.34
C HIS A 181 5.47 2.70 4.06
N CYS A 182 4.76 1.61 3.79
CA CYS A 182 3.88 1.48 2.61
C CYS A 182 2.46 2.04 2.85
N PHE A 183 2.05 2.29 4.09
CA PHE A 183 0.68 2.62 4.45
C PHE A 183 0.56 3.89 5.26
N ARG A 184 0.19 4.96 4.57
CA ARG A 184 -0.30 6.16 5.26
C ARG A 184 -1.71 6.45 4.76
N GLY A 185 -2.65 6.62 5.69
CA GLY A 185 -4.08 6.79 5.42
C GLY A 185 -4.46 8.09 4.71
N ASP A 186 -3.51 8.94 4.45
CA ASP A 186 -3.61 10.22 3.77
C ASP A 186 -3.18 10.16 2.29
N THR A 187 -2.91 8.95 1.74
CA THR A 187 -2.65 8.76 0.32
C THR A 187 -3.81 9.31 -0.52
N LEU A 188 -3.52 10.28 -1.40
CA LEU A 188 -4.52 10.82 -2.31
C LEU A 188 -4.79 9.87 -3.47
N ILE A 189 -6.07 9.76 -3.83
CA ILE A 189 -6.51 9.09 -5.06
C ILE A 189 -7.16 10.12 -5.97
N THR A 190 -6.74 10.16 -7.23
CA THR A 190 -7.36 11.02 -8.23
C THR A 190 -8.76 10.52 -8.57
N THR A 191 -9.77 11.36 -8.41
CA THR A 191 -11.18 11.08 -8.75
C THR A 191 -11.65 12.01 -9.85
N ILE A 192 -12.88 11.80 -10.38
CA ILE A 192 -13.50 12.72 -11.35
C ILE A 192 -13.71 14.12 -10.76
N ASN A 193 -13.80 14.23 -9.44
CA ASN A 193 -13.97 15.49 -8.71
C ASN A 193 -12.63 16.11 -8.26
N GLY A 194 -11.51 15.58 -8.75
CA GLY A 194 -10.15 16.00 -8.37
C GLY A 194 -9.46 15.01 -7.44
N ASP A 195 -8.39 15.48 -6.81
CA ASP A 195 -7.60 14.65 -5.91
C ASP A 195 -8.21 14.65 -4.52
N ILE A 196 -8.69 13.49 -4.11
CA ILE A 196 -9.34 13.30 -2.82
C ILE A 196 -8.47 12.35 -1.99
N PRO A 197 -8.17 12.67 -0.71
CA PRO A 197 -7.56 11.70 0.20
C PRO A 197 -8.36 10.41 0.21
N ILE A 198 -7.67 9.26 0.27
CA ILE A 198 -8.35 7.95 0.25
C ILE A 198 -9.46 7.86 1.30
N LYS A 199 -9.28 8.54 2.42
CA LYS A 199 -10.26 8.67 3.52
C LYS A 199 -11.57 9.36 3.11
N ASP A 200 -11.54 10.25 2.11
CA ASP A 200 -12.67 11.10 1.72
C ASP A 200 -13.39 10.59 0.46
N ILE A 201 -12.92 9.51 -0.15
CA ILE A 201 -13.53 8.90 -1.34
C ILE A 201 -14.90 8.31 -0.98
N ARG A 202 -15.93 8.67 -1.77
CA ARG A 202 -17.29 8.12 -1.66
C ARG A 202 -17.63 7.26 -2.87
N VAL A 203 -18.61 6.36 -2.69
CA VAL A 203 -19.20 5.61 -3.80
C VAL A 203 -19.83 6.62 -4.78
N GLY A 204 -19.37 6.64 -6.03
CA GLY A 204 -19.80 7.60 -7.04
C GLY A 204 -18.79 8.70 -7.39
N ASP A 205 -17.67 8.82 -6.65
CA ASP A 205 -16.56 9.72 -7.00
C ASP A 205 -15.66 9.14 -8.12
N TYR A 206 -16.06 8.01 -8.70
CA TYR A 206 -15.34 7.30 -9.75
C TYR A 206 -16.18 7.12 -11.03
#